data_02c62e649ce85ab04ca888414f6feed8
#
_entry.id   02c62e649ce85ab04ca888414f6feed8
#
_cell.length_a   1.000
_cell.length_b   1.000
_cell.length_c   1.000
_cell.angle_alpha   90.00
_cell.angle_beta   90.00
_cell.angle_gamma   90.00
#
_symmetry.space_group_name_H-M   'P 1'
#
loop_
_entity.id
_entity.type
_entity.pdbx_description
1 polymer ?
#
loop_
_entity_poly.entity_id
_entity_poly.type
_entity_poly.pdbx_seq_one_letter_code
_entity_poly.pdbx_strand_id
1 'polypeptide(L)'
;LKLSNYMEKMSRICRLMSIAFALIFVNCTNAEEAAAAPSGSGDSKPEVPVLPETVKILAIGNSFSADAVEQELYGLFEAVGQKVVIGNMYIGGCPLETHAANAASDAAAYSYRKIVDGVMTKTSSVKLSTALADEDWTFVSVQEGKGFHGFYDTTYEGTTHSMEPDLTNLLNYVRSKCPDARLVYHAPWAAKEGYTGVKFSYYGYDQAKMYEMICGATKEVVAAHPEIGLVMNSMDAIQNVRTSYFGDNVTRDGWHLNYTIGRYTAGCLWFEKIMGRSVVGNAYRPSAISETDALVCQTAAHEACEHPYVVTDLSYFEKPAGEDGDEPHTVLAKWYFSRERTVADGGCETWTGQDELGVYRYDNEPGERGYFEANEEGAGRLSYVQVDKTEWPEDAAGLSTLDVSNGGQPVMSGPMAGDYWQFATTGGHEFAEGTRLRIVYTYNPGNYGAKYWRIEYKDGDVFKPVPSFELKTETLPLSGETVTYNQAFDASQRVIEFTVVLDNPTSEFVVRQICCSAYQVNDKWLGHPNIKCVSRIAGDPNNENKP
;
A
#
# COMPACT_ATOMS: atom_id res chain seq x y z
N LEU A 1 3.85 28.58 -30.00
CA LEU A 1 2.96 27.68 -30.77
C LEU A 1 2.45 26.50 -29.91
N LYS A 2 3.27 25.91 -29.02
CA LYS A 2 2.85 24.79 -28.14
C LYS A 2 1.91 25.25 -27.00
N LEU A 3 2.11 26.44 -26.44
CA LEU A 3 1.26 26.98 -25.37
C LEU A 3 -0.14 27.38 -25.86
N SER A 4 -0.23 27.84 -27.12
CA SER A 4 -1.51 28.19 -27.77
C SER A 4 -2.39 26.98 -28.00
N ASN A 5 -1.81 25.83 -28.39
CA ASN A 5 -2.55 24.58 -28.59
C ASN A 5 -3.03 23.96 -27.26
N TYR A 6 -2.27 24.16 -26.17
CA TYR A 6 -2.68 23.68 -24.85
C TYR A 6 -3.87 24.46 -24.29
N MET A 7 -3.84 25.79 -24.44
CA MET A 7 -4.94 26.67 -24.02
C MET A 7 -6.21 26.42 -24.84
N GLU A 8 -6.08 26.06 -26.11
CA GLU A 8 -7.23 25.74 -26.98
C GLU A 8 -7.85 24.37 -26.64
N LYS A 9 -7.04 23.35 -26.28
CA LYS A 9 -7.53 22.06 -25.77
C LYS A 9 -8.26 22.21 -24.43
N MET A 10 -7.69 22.96 -23.47
CA MET A 10 -8.33 23.24 -22.19
C MET A 10 -9.66 24.00 -22.35
N SER A 11 -9.72 24.96 -23.29
CA SER A 11 -10.96 25.68 -23.63
C SER A 11 -12.04 24.76 -24.23
N ARG A 12 -11.67 23.72 -24.96
CA ARG A 12 -12.62 22.73 -25.51
C ARG A 12 -13.15 21.80 -24.41
N ILE A 13 -12.31 21.38 -23.46
CA ILE A 13 -12.72 20.56 -22.30
C ILE A 13 -13.66 21.37 -21.39
N CYS A 14 -13.35 22.60 -21.09
CA CYS A 14 -14.23 23.49 -20.32
C CYS A 14 -15.56 23.79 -21.05
N ARG A 15 -15.56 23.87 -22.40
CA ARG A 15 -16.81 24.06 -23.18
C ARG A 15 -17.67 22.79 -23.21
N LEU A 16 -17.08 21.59 -23.20
CA LEU A 16 -17.83 20.33 -23.11
C LEU A 16 -18.46 20.15 -21.72
N MET A 17 -17.77 20.52 -20.65
CA MET A 17 -18.33 20.56 -19.28
C MET A 17 -19.43 21.62 -19.14
N SER A 18 -19.32 22.79 -19.80
CA SER A 18 -20.35 23.83 -19.77
C SER A 18 -21.60 23.48 -20.57
N ILE A 19 -21.49 22.62 -21.59
CA ILE A 19 -22.65 22.17 -22.39
C ILE A 19 -23.44 21.10 -21.65
N ALA A 20 -22.79 20.24 -20.84
CA ALA A 20 -23.49 19.30 -19.97
C ALA A 20 -24.29 19.98 -18.84
N PHE A 21 -23.85 21.16 -18.37
CA PHE A 21 -24.55 21.94 -17.36
C PHE A 21 -25.69 22.84 -17.92
N ALA A 22 -25.71 23.13 -19.24
CA ALA A 22 -26.70 24.01 -19.87
C ALA A 22 -27.95 23.28 -20.39
N LEU A 23 -27.99 21.94 -20.39
CA LEU A 23 -29.14 21.16 -20.86
C LEU A 23 -30.18 20.83 -19.78
N ILE A 24 -29.99 21.29 -18.54
CA ILE A 24 -30.92 21.04 -17.40
C ILE A 24 -31.90 22.21 -17.14
N PHE A 25 -31.80 23.36 -17.84
CA PHE A 25 -32.63 24.54 -17.57
C PHE A 25 -33.40 25.07 -18.79
N VAL A 26 -34.07 24.25 -19.60
CA VAL A 26 -35.14 24.73 -20.49
C VAL A 26 -36.20 23.65 -20.63
N ASN A 27 -37.22 23.68 -19.79
CA ASN A 27 -38.61 23.51 -20.18
C ASN A 27 -39.56 23.65 -18.96
N CYS A 28 -40.03 24.84 -18.75
CA CYS A 28 -41.26 25.08 -18.03
C CYS A 28 -41.94 26.28 -18.65
N THR A 29 -42.82 26.05 -19.59
CA THR A 29 -44.07 26.80 -19.82
C THR A 29 -44.86 26.13 -20.93
N ASN A 30 -45.95 25.46 -20.57
CA ASN A 30 -47.32 25.74 -21.06
C ASN A 30 -48.24 24.63 -20.54
N ALA A 31 -49.23 25.11 -19.79
CA ALA A 31 -50.35 24.33 -19.30
C ALA A 31 -51.34 24.04 -20.43
N GLU A 32 -51.89 22.80 -20.46
CA GLU A 32 -53.33 22.61 -20.68
C GLU A 32 -53.75 21.21 -20.21
N GLU A 33 -54.94 21.15 -19.63
CA GLU A 33 -55.56 20.08 -18.90
C GLU A 33 -55.75 18.76 -19.65
N ALA A 34 -55.52 17.64 -18.99
CA ALA A 34 -56.41 16.46 -19.04
C ALA A 34 -56.05 15.38 -18.02
N ALA A 35 -57.04 15.07 -17.17
CA ALA A 35 -57.40 13.80 -16.53
C ALA A 35 -56.35 13.04 -15.70
N ALA A 36 -56.66 12.90 -14.39
CA ALA A 36 -55.98 12.13 -13.35
C ALA A 36 -55.88 10.63 -13.60
N ALA A 37 -54.68 10.08 -13.36
CA ALA A 37 -54.44 8.72 -12.93
C ALA A 37 -53.30 8.69 -11.86
N PRO A 38 -53.21 7.69 -10.98
CA PRO A 38 -52.64 7.87 -9.65
C PRO A 38 -51.11 7.98 -9.64
N SER A 39 -50.62 8.96 -8.94
CA SER A 39 -49.21 9.23 -8.64
C SER A 39 -48.60 8.15 -7.75
N GLY A 40 -47.55 7.54 -8.20
CA GLY A 40 -46.73 6.64 -7.42
C GLY A 40 -45.39 6.40 -8.12
N SER A 41 -44.44 7.30 -7.95
CA SER A 41 -42.99 7.06 -7.89
C SER A 41 -42.30 8.41 -7.71
N GLY A 42 -42.02 8.73 -6.47
CA GLY A 42 -41.10 9.83 -6.16
C GLY A 42 -39.70 9.37 -6.53
N ASP A 43 -39.08 10.02 -7.51
CA ASP A 43 -37.63 10.03 -7.68
C ASP A 43 -37.02 10.73 -6.47
N SER A 44 -36.84 9.95 -5.39
CA SER A 44 -35.99 10.40 -4.27
C SER A 44 -34.54 10.28 -4.74
N LYS A 45 -33.93 11.43 -5.05
CA LYS A 45 -32.47 11.56 -5.10
C LYS A 45 -31.91 10.80 -3.89
N PRO A 46 -30.94 9.89 -4.04
CA PRO A 46 -30.39 9.17 -2.90
C PRO A 46 -29.92 10.17 -1.86
N GLU A 47 -30.50 10.08 -0.66
CA GLU A 47 -30.18 10.96 0.46
C GLU A 47 -28.72 10.67 0.84
N VAL A 48 -27.85 11.66 0.73
CA VAL A 48 -26.44 11.54 1.16
C VAL A 48 -26.47 11.18 2.64
N PRO A 49 -25.92 10.02 3.05
CA PRO A 49 -26.00 9.60 4.43
C PRO A 49 -25.33 10.63 5.33
N VAL A 50 -26.02 11.08 6.38
CA VAL A 50 -25.43 11.94 7.41
C VAL A 50 -24.43 11.09 8.18
N LEU A 51 -23.15 11.32 7.94
CA LEU A 51 -22.07 10.63 8.64
C LEU A 51 -21.87 11.22 10.04
N PRO A 52 -21.45 10.42 11.03
CA PRO A 52 -21.08 10.92 12.34
C PRO A 52 -19.82 11.80 12.27
N GLU A 53 -19.56 12.59 13.31
CA GLU A 53 -18.33 13.41 13.42
C GLU A 53 -17.07 12.57 13.22
N THR A 54 -17.05 11.35 13.77
CA THR A 54 -15.99 10.38 13.58
C THR A 54 -16.58 9.13 12.93
N VAL A 55 -16.18 8.85 11.71
CA VAL A 55 -16.52 7.59 11.01
C VAL A 55 -15.66 6.47 11.56
N LYS A 56 -16.27 5.33 11.92
CA LYS A 56 -15.57 4.18 12.50
C LYS A 56 -15.80 2.96 11.64
N ILE A 57 -14.72 2.42 11.08
CA ILE A 57 -14.72 1.34 10.09
C ILE A 57 -13.99 0.13 10.68
N LEU A 58 -14.62 -1.04 10.72
CA LEU A 58 -13.98 -2.30 11.06
C LEU A 58 -14.01 -3.24 9.86
N ALA A 59 -12.85 -3.64 9.38
CA ALA A 59 -12.74 -4.71 8.40
C ALA A 59 -12.49 -6.06 9.10
N ILE A 60 -13.22 -7.10 8.72
CA ILE A 60 -12.97 -8.48 9.12
C ILE A 60 -12.48 -9.21 7.87
N GLY A 61 -11.16 -9.52 7.82
CA GLY A 61 -10.60 -10.01 6.57
C GLY A 61 -9.16 -10.52 6.67
N ASN A 62 -8.45 -10.33 5.59
CA ASN A 62 -7.11 -10.85 5.37
C ASN A 62 -6.20 -9.81 4.69
N SER A 63 -5.23 -10.24 3.87
CA SER A 63 -4.34 -9.32 3.15
C SER A 63 -5.07 -8.38 2.18
N PHE A 64 -6.23 -8.75 1.66
CA PHE A 64 -7.02 -7.88 0.80
C PHE A 64 -7.63 -6.70 1.57
N SER A 65 -8.18 -6.94 2.77
CA SER A 65 -8.62 -5.83 3.63
C SER A 65 -7.44 -4.94 4.04
N ALA A 66 -6.29 -5.55 4.37
CA ALA A 66 -5.09 -4.79 4.71
C ALA A 66 -4.64 -3.87 3.55
N ASP A 67 -4.63 -4.39 2.32
CA ASP A 67 -4.29 -3.60 1.13
C ASP A 67 -5.28 -2.45 0.86
N ALA A 68 -6.56 -2.64 1.21
CA ALA A 68 -7.61 -1.66 0.93
C ALA A 68 -7.73 -0.55 2.00
N VAL A 69 -7.51 -0.85 3.31
CA VAL A 69 -7.88 0.08 4.37
C VAL A 69 -6.72 0.55 5.25
N GLU A 70 -5.57 -0.17 5.29
CA GLU A 70 -4.58 0.09 6.33
C GLU A 70 -3.63 1.25 6.02
N GLN A 71 -3.44 1.66 4.77
CA GLN A 71 -2.41 2.63 4.41
C GLN A 71 -2.97 3.96 3.92
N GLU A 72 -3.80 3.96 2.90
CA GLU A 72 -4.14 5.17 2.18
C GLU A 72 -5.48 5.77 2.63
N LEU A 73 -6.36 4.95 3.20
CA LEU A 73 -7.73 5.37 3.52
C LEU A 73 -7.77 6.48 4.55
N TYR A 74 -6.93 6.43 5.60
CA TYR A 74 -6.87 7.47 6.62
C TYR A 74 -6.54 8.85 6.01
N GLY A 75 -5.51 8.94 5.18
CA GLY A 75 -5.10 10.19 4.55
C GLY A 75 -6.18 10.82 3.67
N LEU A 76 -6.97 9.98 2.98
CA LEU A 76 -8.10 10.46 2.17
C LEU A 76 -9.20 11.12 3.02
N PHE A 77 -9.49 10.57 4.20
CA PHE A 77 -10.45 11.17 5.16
C PHE A 77 -9.88 12.43 5.79
N GLU A 78 -8.62 12.41 6.20
CA GLU A 78 -7.93 13.55 6.82
C GLU A 78 -7.88 14.75 5.88
N ALA A 79 -7.58 14.53 4.59
CA ALA A 79 -7.50 15.60 3.58
C ALA A 79 -8.80 16.40 3.41
N VAL A 80 -9.92 15.83 3.82
CA VAL A 80 -11.24 16.51 3.76
C VAL A 80 -11.77 16.91 5.15
N GLY A 81 -10.95 16.79 6.18
CA GLY A 81 -11.29 17.15 7.56
C GLY A 81 -12.28 16.20 8.23
N GLN A 82 -12.53 15.01 7.68
CA GLN A 82 -13.39 14.01 8.28
C GLN A 82 -12.58 13.12 9.22
N LYS A 83 -12.93 13.08 10.49
CA LYS A 83 -12.30 12.16 11.44
C LYS A 83 -12.67 10.71 11.13
N VAL A 84 -11.69 9.82 11.22
CA VAL A 84 -11.89 8.39 10.99
C VAL A 84 -11.08 7.53 11.96
N VAL A 85 -11.68 6.42 12.40
CA VAL A 85 -11.02 5.31 13.09
C VAL A 85 -11.14 4.09 12.20
N ILE A 86 -10.03 3.42 11.91
CA ILE A 86 -10.01 2.24 11.05
C ILE A 86 -9.48 1.05 11.85
N GLY A 87 -10.29 0.00 11.95
CA GLY A 87 -9.91 -1.29 12.52
C GLY A 87 -9.81 -2.36 11.43
N ASN A 88 -8.86 -3.29 11.57
CA ASN A 88 -8.77 -4.48 10.72
C ASN A 88 -8.53 -5.72 11.60
N MET A 89 -9.48 -6.63 11.61
CA MET A 89 -9.37 -7.96 12.23
C MET A 89 -8.74 -8.91 11.22
N TYR A 90 -7.42 -8.98 11.27
CA TYR A 90 -6.60 -9.61 10.24
C TYR A 90 -6.18 -11.04 10.62
N ILE A 91 -6.39 -11.97 9.66
CA ILE A 91 -5.71 -13.26 9.60
C ILE A 91 -5.27 -13.49 8.15
N GLY A 92 -4.00 -13.80 7.90
CA GLY A 92 -3.45 -13.97 6.56
C GLY A 92 -4.20 -15.05 5.75
N GLY A 93 -4.73 -14.69 4.57
CA GLY A 93 -5.45 -15.59 3.68
C GLY A 93 -6.76 -16.18 4.21
N CYS A 94 -7.30 -15.68 5.31
CA CYS A 94 -8.47 -16.22 6.00
C CYS A 94 -9.73 -16.19 5.13
N PRO A 95 -10.46 -17.32 4.99
CA PRO A 95 -11.78 -17.36 4.33
C PRO A 95 -12.91 -17.10 5.32
N LEU A 96 -14.12 -16.88 4.80
CA LEU A 96 -15.35 -16.73 5.59
C LEU A 96 -15.59 -17.88 6.57
N GLU A 97 -15.40 -19.13 6.15
CA GLU A 97 -15.49 -20.34 7.00
C GLU A 97 -14.69 -20.19 8.31
N THR A 98 -13.44 -19.75 8.19
CA THR A 98 -12.57 -19.57 9.36
C THR A 98 -13.00 -18.37 10.22
N HIS A 99 -13.47 -17.28 9.62
CA HIS A 99 -14.02 -16.15 10.37
C HIS A 99 -15.28 -16.54 11.13
N ALA A 100 -16.20 -17.28 10.50
CA ALA A 100 -17.43 -17.77 11.14
C ALA A 100 -17.12 -18.76 12.30
N ALA A 101 -16.18 -19.69 12.10
CA ALA A 101 -15.74 -20.61 13.15
C ALA A 101 -15.09 -19.87 14.34
N ASN A 102 -14.25 -18.85 14.08
CA ASN A 102 -13.65 -18.03 15.12
C ASN A 102 -14.69 -17.19 15.88
N ALA A 103 -15.71 -16.68 15.19
CA ALA A 103 -16.84 -15.99 15.81
C ALA A 103 -17.63 -16.92 16.73
N ALA A 104 -17.96 -18.13 16.26
CA ALA A 104 -18.72 -19.11 17.02
C ALA A 104 -18.00 -19.64 18.27
N SER A 105 -16.66 -19.80 18.18
CA SER A 105 -15.82 -20.28 19.29
C SER A 105 -15.25 -19.17 20.17
N ASP A 106 -15.48 -17.91 19.81
CA ASP A 106 -14.89 -16.71 20.42
C ASP A 106 -13.35 -16.81 20.51
N ALA A 107 -12.71 -17.30 19.43
CA ALA A 107 -11.29 -17.58 19.40
C ALA A 107 -10.44 -16.29 19.38
N ALA A 108 -9.38 -16.26 20.17
CA ALA A 108 -8.38 -15.18 20.17
C ALA A 108 -7.35 -15.39 19.02
N ALA A 109 -7.82 -15.32 17.77
CA ALA A 109 -7.06 -15.74 16.59
C ALA A 109 -6.54 -14.58 15.74
N TYR A 110 -6.97 -13.34 16.00
CA TYR A 110 -6.73 -12.21 15.12
C TYR A 110 -5.55 -11.37 15.53
N SER A 111 -4.89 -10.77 14.53
CA SER A 111 -4.13 -9.55 14.70
C SER A 111 -5.10 -8.37 14.53
N TYR A 112 -5.43 -7.69 15.62
CA TYR A 112 -6.23 -6.47 15.57
C TYR A 112 -5.31 -5.28 15.28
N ARG A 113 -5.54 -4.64 14.15
CA ARG A 113 -4.78 -3.49 13.66
C ARG A 113 -5.71 -2.30 13.66
N LYS A 114 -5.40 -1.27 14.46
CA LYS A 114 -6.26 -0.11 14.64
C LYS A 114 -5.51 1.17 14.35
N ILE A 115 -6.09 2.03 13.51
CA ILE A 115 -5.54 3.34 13.14
C ILE A 115 -6.40 4.41 13.79
N VAL A 116 -5.78 5.22 14.63
CA VAL A 116 -6.36 6.38 15.28
C VAL A 116 -5.37 7.54 15.10
N ASP A 117 -5.85 8.68 14.67
CA ASP A 117 -5.04 9.88 14.39
C ASP A 117 -3.80 9.57 13.51
N GLY A 118 -4.00 8.73 12.50
CA GLY A 118 -2.96 8.31 11.55
C GLY A 118 -1.95 7.29 12.10
N VAL A 119 -2.05 6.91 13.36
CA VAL A 119 -1.12 5.98 14.01
C VAL A 119 -1.72 4.58 14.08
N MET A 120 -1.03 3.61 13.50
CA MET A 120 -1.43 2.20 13.56
C MET A 120 -0.87 1.50 14.81
N THR A 121 -1.75 0.87 15.55
CA THR A 121 -1.41 -0.08 16.62
C THR A 121 -1.74 -1.51 16.20
N LYS A 122 -0.98 -2.50 16.66
CA LYS A 122 -1.18 -3.93 16.38
C LYS A 122 -1.21 -4.72 17.67
N THR A 123 -2.31 -5.42 17.91
CA THR A 123 -2.47 -6.32 19.06
C THR A 123 -2.74 -7.74 18.56
N SER A 124 -1.92 -8.69 18.96
CA SER A 124 -2.06 -10.10 18.58
C SER A 124 -3.00 -10.86 19.51
N SER A 125 -3.52 -11.97 19.02
CA SER A 125 -4.40 -12.88 19.80
C SER A 125 -5.64 -12.17 20.34
N VAL A 126 -6.29 -11.38 19.49
CA VAL A 126 -7.53 -10.68 19.84
C VAL A 126 -8.73 -11.50 19.36
N LYS A 127 -9.81 -11.49 20.16
CA LYS A 127 -11.10 -12.08 19.81
C LYS A 127 -11.90 -11.12 18.94
N LEU A 128 -12.73 -11.67 18.04
CA LEU A 128 -13.63 -10.84 17.24
C LEU A 128 -14.63 -10.07 18.12
N SER A 129 -15.15 -10.70 19.19
CA SER A 129 -16.02 -10.04 20.16
C SER A 129 -15.40 -8.82 20.83
N THR A 130 -14.09 -8.87 21.11
CA THR A 130 -13.35 -7.76 21.73
C THR A 130 -13.28 -6.57 20.77
N ALA A 131 -12.92 -6.78 19.52
CA ALA A 131 -12.80 -5.70 18.55
C ALA A 131 -14.17 -5.11 18.16
N LEU A 132 -15.22 -5.94 18.08
CA LEU A 132 -16.58 -5.46 17.82
C LEU A 132 -17.13 -4.59 18.96
N ALA A 133 -16.66 -4.80 20.20
CA ALA A 133 -17.04 -4.02 21.37
C ALA A 133 -16.12 -2.81 21.64
N ASP A 134 -15.04 -2.64 20.88
CA ASP A 134 -14.03 -1.60 21.13
C ASP A 134 -14.49 -0.20 20.72
N GLU A 135 -15.35 -0.11 19.72
CA GLU A 135 -15.91 1.13 19.20
C GLU A 135 -17.40 0.96 18.83
N ASP A 136 -18.11 2.07 18.78
CA ASP A 136 -19.44 2.12 18.13
C ASP A 136 -19.22 2.19 16.61
N TRP A 137 -18.99 1.04 15.99
CA TRP A 137 -18.62 0.94 14.58
C TRP A 137 -19.72 1.45 13.67
N THR A 138 -19.39 2.41 12.79
CA THR A 138 -20.30 2.92 11.76
C THR A 138 -20.48 1.90 10.63
N PHE A 139 -19.37 1.26 10.25
CA PHE A 139 -19.31 0.25 9.18
C PHE A 139 -18.54 -0.98 9.65
N VAL A 140 -19.07 -2.15 9.35
CA VAL A 140 -18.35 -3.41 9.56
C VAL A 140 -18.35 -4.20 8.26
N SER A 141 -17.18 -4.49 7.72
CA SER A 141 -17.04 -5.24 6.47
C SER A 141 -16.61 -6.68 6.69
N VAL A 142 -17.11 -7.55 5.83
CA VAL A 142 -16.69 -8.94 5.68
C VAL A 142 -16.26 -9.21 4.25
N GLN A 143 -15.42 -10.22 4.03
CA GLN A 143 -14.94 -10.62 2.71
C GLN A 143 -14.61 -12.11 2.67
N GLU A 144 -14.64 -12.69 1.47
CA GLU A 144 -14.13 -14.04 1.24
C GLU A 144 -12.61 -14.04 1.03
N GLY A 145 -11.95 -15.15 1.33
CA GLY A 145 -10.52 -15.36 1.22
C GLY A 145 -10.11 -16.59 0.42
N LYS A 146 -8.86 -17.04 0.57
CA LYS A 146 -8.25 -18.23 -0.06
C LYS A 146 -8.42 -18.31 -1.59
N GLY A 147 -8.79 -17.23 -2.26
CA GLY A 147 -9.05 -17.23 -3.69
C GLY A 147 -10.49 -17.59 -4.06
N PHE A 148 -11.40 -17.75 -3.12
CA PHE A 148 -12.80 -18.11 -3.39
C PHE A 148 -13.76 -16.93 -3.55
N HIS A 149 -13.26 -15.71 -3.59
CA HIS A 149 -14.12 -14.50 -3.66
C HIS A 149 -14.93 -14.36 -4.97
N GLY A 150 -14.67 -15.20 -5.98
CA GLY A 150 -15.52 -15.35 -7.16
C GLY A 150 -16.51 -16.53 -7.10
N PHE A 151 -16.66 -17.19 -5.95
CA PHE A 151 -17.54 -18.34 -5.76
C PHE A 151 -18.56 -18.05 -4.66
N TYR A 152 -19.82 -17.88 -5.00
CA TYR A 152 -20.88 -17.80 -3.98
C TYR A 152 -21.41 -19.20 -3.62
N ASP A 153 -22.04 -19.89 -4.57
CA ASP A 153 -22.42 -21.30 -4.51
C ASP A 153 -22.19 -21.89 -5.92
N THR A 154 -20.94 -22.15 -6.25
CA THR A 154 -20.52 -22.30 -7.64
C THR A 154 -19.52 -23.44 -7.79
N THR A 155 -19.58 -24.10 -8.95
CA THR A 155 -18.55 -25.04 -9.42
C THR A 155 -17.96 -24.54 -10.74
N TYR A 156 -16.64 -24.37 -10.78
CA TYR A 156 -15.91 -23.98 -11.98
C TYR A 156 -14.53 -24.65 -12.00
N GLU A 157 -14.06 -25.11 -13.16
CA GLU A 157 -12.76 -25.77 -13.35
C GLU A 157 -12.48 -26.90 -12.31
N GLY A 158 -13.52 -27.65 -11.94
CA GLY A 158 -13.43 -28.72 -10.93
C GLY A 158 -13.34 -28.24 -9.48
N THR A 159 -13.37 -26.95 -9.25
CA THR A 159 -13.42 -26.35 -7.91
C THR A 159 -14.86 -26.03 -7.55
N THR A 160 -15.31 -26.52 -6.40
CA THR A 160 -16.63 -26.21 -5.81
C THR A 160 -16.44 -25.48 -4.51
N HIS A 161 -17.14 -24.36 -4.35
CA HIS A 161 -17.15 -23.61 -3.08
C HIS A 161 -18.49 -22.93 -2.87
N SER A 162 -18.91 -22.84 -1.61
CA SER A 162 -20.07 -22.07 -1.16
C SER A 162 -19.65 -21.14 -0.02
N MET A 163 -20.09 -19.89 -0.07
CA MET A 163 -19.94 -18.95 1.05
C MET A 163 -20.93 -19.24 2.19
N GLU A 164 -21.98 -20.02 1.90
CA GLU A 164 -23.01 -20.35 2.88
C GLU A 164 -22.76 -21.71 3.57
N PRO A 165 -23.07 -21.85 4.87
CA PRO A 165 -23.78 -20.86 5.72
C PRO A 165 -22.86 -19.87 6.45
N ASP A 166 -21.58 -19.82 6.13
CA ASP A 166 -20.55 -19.08 6.89
C ASP A 166 -20.75 -17.58 6.80
N LEU A 167 -21.14 -17.06 5.62
CA LEU A 167 -21.46 -15.64 5.44
C LEU A 167 -22.66 -15.25 6.30
N THR A 168 -23.76 -16.00 6.25
CA THR A 168 -24.95 -15.80 7.10
C THR A 168 -24.58 -15.80 8.58
N ASN A 169 -23.79 -16.77 9.02
CA ASN A 169 -23.39 -16.90 10.43
C ASN A 169 -22.54 -15.69 10.88
N LEU A 170 -21.59 -15.27 10.07
CA LEU A 170 -20.72 -14.14 10.38
C LEU A 170 -21.50 -12.81 10.41
N LEU A 171 -22.37 -12.56 9.44
CA LEU A 171 -23.21 -11.36 9.40
C LEU A 171 -24.14 -11.28 10.62
N ASN A 172 -24.78 -12.40 10.99
CA ASN A 172 -25.63 -12.49 12.20
C ASN A 172 -24.82 -12.24 13.47
N TYR A 173 -23.59 -12.77 13.54
CA TYR A 173 -22.71 -12.53 14.68
C TYR A 173 -22.35 -11.05 14.80
N VAL A 174 -21.92 -10.40 13.69
CA VAL A 174 -21.62 -8.96 13.66
C VAL A 174 -22.85 -8.15 14.09
N ARG A 175 -24.03 -8.44 13.52
CA ARG A 175 -25.28 -7.76 13.86
C ARG A 175 -25.66 -7.90 15.33
N SER A 176 -25.38 -9.06 15.94
CA SER A 176 -25.64 -9.29 17.37
C SER A 176 -24.75 -8.44 18.29
N LYS A 177 -23.56 -8.02 17.82
CA LYS A 177 -22.59 -7.23 18.59
C LYS A 177 -22.66 -5.73 18.26
N CYS A 178 -22.94 -5.41 17.01
CA CYS A 178 -23.00 -4.05 16.47
C CYS A 178 -24.33 -3.87 15.73
N PRO A 179 -25.46 -3.72 16.45
CA PRO A 179 -26.80 -3.68 15.84
C PRO A 179 -26.99 -2.48 14.91
N ASP A 180 -26.32 -1.37 15.19
CA ASP A 180 -26.45 -0.12 14.44
C ASP A 180 -25.42 0.04 13.31
N ALA A 181 -24.41 -0.82 13.25
CA ALA A 181 -23.41 -0.78 12.20
C ALA A 181 -24.00 -1.10 10.83
N ARG A 182 -23.61 -0.34 9.81
CA ARG A 182 -23.90 -0.69 8.44
C ARG A 182 -23.01 -1.86 8.01
N LEU A 183 -23.64 -2.96 7.61
CA LEU A 183 -22.93 -4.14 7.10
C LEU A 183 -22.41 -3.87 5.71
N VAL A 184 -21.17 -4.28 5.46
CA VAL A 184 -20.45 -4.03 4.22
C VAL A 184 -19.89 -5.35 3.69
N TYR A 185 -20.04 -5.59 2.40
CA TYR A 185 -19.33 -6.68 1.71
C TYR A 185 -18.18 -6.10 0.89
N HIS A 186 -16.96 -6.59 1.14
CA HIS A 186 -15.79 -6.23 0.35
C HIS A 186 -15.57 -7.28 -0.73
N ALA A 187 -15.67 -6.89 -1.99
CA ALA A 187 -15.38 -7.68 -3.17
C ALA A 187 -13.97 -7.31 -3.70
N PRO A 188 -12.95 -8.15 -3.44
CA PRO A 188 -11.59 -7.91 -3.88
C PRO A 188 -11.42 -8.07 -5.39
N TRP A 189 -10.22 -7.82 -5.89
CA TRP A 189 -9.82 -7.78 -7.31
C TRP A 189 -9.39 -9.13 -7.85
N ALA A 190 -9.39 -9.24 -9.18
CA ALA A 190 -8.81 -10.37 -9.89
C ALA A 190 -7.28 -10.35 -9.86
N ALA A 191 -6.66 -11.53 -9.96
CA ALA A 191 -5.22 -11.69 -10.08
C ALA A 191 -4.67 -11.01 -11.35
N LYS A 192 -3.36 -10.79 -11.40
CA LYS A 192 -2.65 -10.34 -12.59
C LYS A 192 -2.71 -11.42 -13.67
N GLU A 193 -2.83 -11.00 -14.92
CA GLU A 193 -2.71 -11.91 -16.06
C GLU A 193 -1.32 -12.56 -16.07
N GLY A 194 -1.29 -13.87 -16.30
CA GLY A 194 -0.06 -14.66 -16.24
C GLY A 194 0.42 -15.04 -14.83
N TYR A 195 -0.31 -14.68 -13.77
CA TYR A 195 0.01 -15.16 -12.43
C TYR A 195 -0.15 -16.69 -12.34
N THR A 196 0.87 -17.39 -11.80
CA THR A 196 0.90 -18.86 -11.77
C THR A 196 0.48 -19.47 -10.44
N GLY A 197 0.03 -18.65 -9.48
CA GLY A 197 -0.36 -19.14 -8.15
C GLY A 197 -1.59 -20.06 -8.20
N VAL A 198 -1.55 -21.13 -7.40
CA VAL A 198 -2.58 -22.18 -7.35
C VAL A 198 -4.01 -21.64 -7.23
N LYS A 199 -4.23 -20.56 -6.51
CA LYS A 199 -5.57 -19.98 -6.34
C LYS A 199 -6.14 -19.39 -7.62
N PHE A 200 -5.30 -19.00 -8.56
CA PHE A 200 -5.72 -18.49 -9.86
C PHE A 200 -6.16 -19.61 -10.80
N SER A 201 -5.68 -20.85 -10.57
CA SER A 201 -6.15 -22.02 -11.34
C SER A 201 -7.65 -22.28 -11.16
N TYR A 202 -8.25 -21.84 -10.03
CA TYR A 202 -9.71 -21.93 -9.80
C TYR A 202 -10.52 -21.17 -10.85
N TYR A 203 -9.89 -20.25 -11.56
CA TYR A 203 -10.47 -19.42 -12.63
C TYR A 203 -9.88 -19.75 -14.00
N GLY A 204 -9.21 -20.91 -14.14
CA GLY A 204 -8.56 -21.30 -15.40
C GLY A 204 -7.34 -20.45 -15.78
N TYR A 205 -6.74 -19.75 -14.82
CA TYR A 205 -5.67 -18.76 -15.05
C TYR A 205 -6.08 -17.62 -15.99
N ASP A 206 -7.33 -17.21 -15.96
CA ASP A 206 -7.93 -16.16 -16.79
C ASP A 206 -8.41 -15.01 -15.90
N GLN A 207 -7.79 -13.82 -16.05
CA GLN A 207 -8.11 -12.63 -15.27
C GLN A 207 -9.53 -12.12 -15.56
N ALA A 208 -9.95 -12.12 -16.83
CA ALA A 208 -11.26 -11.65 -17.21
C ALA A 208 -12.34 -12.57 -16.65
N LYS A 209 -12.09 -13.89 -16.67
CA LYS A 209 -12.99 -14.88 -16.07
C LYS A 209 -13.08 -14.74 -14.56
N MET A 210 -11.95 -14.53 -13.89
CA MET A 210 -11.93 -14.28 -12.46
C MET A 210 -12.73 -13.03 -12.10
N TYR A 211 -12.55 -11.93 -12.83
CA TYR A 211 -13.32 -10.70 -12.64
C TYR A 211 -14.83 -10.93 -12.86
N GLU A 212 -15.22 -11.61 -13.94
CA GLU A 212 -16.63 -11.96 -14.23
C GLU A 212 -17.24 -12.75 -13.04
N MET A 213 -16.52 -13.75 -12.54
CA MET A 213 -16.99 -14.58 -11.43
C MET A 213 -17.10 -13.80 -10.12
N ILE A 214 -16.16 -12.88 -9.84
CA ILE A 214 -16.25 -11.99 -8.66
C ILE A 214 -17.49 -11.10 -8.75
N CYS A 215 -17.78 -10.52 -9.92
CA CYS A 215 -18.98 -9.74 -10.16
C CYS A 215 -20.26 -10.58 -9.95
N GLY A 216 -20.26 -11.81 -10.48
CA GLY A 216 -21.37 -12.75 -10.31
C GLY A 216 -21.62 -13.09 -8.83
N ALA A 217 -20.60 -13.57 -8.15
CA ALA A 217 -20.67 -13.91 -6.74
C ALA A 217 -21.12 -12.72 -5.86
N THR A 218 -20.62 -11.52 -6.15
CA THR A 218 -21.01 -10.30 -5.42
C THR A 218 -22.48 -9.97 -5.60
N LYS A 219 -23.02 -10.12 -6.82
CA LYS A 219 -24.46 -9.94 -7.08
C LYS A 219 -25.31 -10.97 -6.33
N GLU A 220 -24.86 -12.21 -6.26
CA GLU A 220 -25.55 -13.28 -5.51
C GLU A 220 -25.50 -13.01 -4.00
N VAL A 221 -24.36 -12.56 -3.45
CA VAL A 221 -24.25 -12.12 -2.05
C VAL A 221 -25.28 -11.02 -1.74
N VAL A 222 -25.36 -9.98 -2.55
CA VAL A 222 -26.30 -8.87 -2.32
C VAL A 222 -27.76 -9.33 -2.45
N ALA A 223 -28.06 -10.23 -3.37
CA ALA A 223 -29.40 -10.78 -3.54
C ALA A 223 -29.83 -11.66 -2.36
N ALA A 224 -28.91 -12.44 -1.79
CA ALA A 224 -29.17 -13.31 -0.65
C ALA A 224 -29.19 -12.55 0.69
N HIS A 225 -28.44 -11.44 0.79
CA HIS A 225 -28.23 -10.66 2.02
C HIS A 225 -28.63 -9.19 1.84
N PRO A 226 -29.93 -8.89 1.77
CA PRO A 226 -30.41 -7.49 1.61
C PRO A 226 -30.06 -6.59 2.79
N GLU A 227 -29.65 -7.15 3.93
CA GLU A 227 -29.12 -6.42 5.09
C GLU A 227 -27.72 -5.83 4.86
N ILE A 228 -26.99 -6.25 3.82
CA ILE A 228 -25.74 -5.64 3.39
C ILE A 228 -26.06 -4.29 2.77
N GLY A 229 -25.75 -3.23 3.52
CA GLY A 229 -26.09 -1.87 3.13
C GLY A 229 -25.10 -1.21 2.17
N LEU A 230 -23.93 -1.84 1.93
CA LEU A 230 -22.88 -1.28 1.08
C LEU A 230 -21.95 -2.36 0.54
N VAL A 231 -21.56 -2.22 -0.72
CA VAL A 231 -20.56 -3.08 -1.38
C VAL A 231 -19.33 -2.26 -1.73
N MET A 232 -18.17 -2.72 -1.27
CA MET A 232 -16.86 -2.21 -1.70
C MET A 232 -16.41 -3.02 -2.91
N ASN A 233 -16.80 -2.57 -4.09
CA ASN A 233 -16.49 -3.20 -5.36
C ASN A 233 -15.07 -2.87 -5.85
N SER A 234 -14.07 -3.22 -5.03
CA SER A 234 -12.65 -3.00 -5.35
C SER A 234 -12.24 -3.70 -6.64
N MET A 235 -12.91 -4.80 -7.02
CA MET A 235 -12.69 -5.48 -8.30
C MET A 235 -12.88 -4.53 -9.49
N ASP A 236 -13.90 -3.66 -9.47
CA ASP A 236 -14.17 -2.74 -10.57
C ASP A 236 -13.12 -1.64 -10.63
N ALA A 237 -12.80 -1.00 -9.49
CA ALA A 237 -11.81 0.07 -9.44
C ALA A 237 -10.42 -0.40 -9.90
N ILE A 238 -10.01 -1.61 -9.49
CA ILE A 238 -8.73 -2.19 -9.90
C ILE A 238 -8.79 -2.60 -11.38
N GLN A 239 -9.91 -3.09 -11.88
CA GLN A 239 -10.03 -3.41 -13.31
C GLN A 239 -10.04 -2.15 -14.17
N ASN A 240 -10.69 -1.06 -13.69
CA ASN A 240 -10.68 0.23 -14.37
C ASN A 240 -9.27 0.81 -14.50
N VAL A 241 -8.51 0.85 -13.39
CA VAL A 241 -7.14 1.40 -13.41
C VAL A 241 -6.20 0.60 -14.32
N ARG A 242 -6.42 -0.70 -14.51
CA ARG A 242 -5.67 -1.54 -15.45
C ARG A 242 -5.84 -1.12 -16.90
N THR A 243 -6.96 -0.48 -17.26
CA THR A 243 -7.19 0.01 -18.64
C THR A 243 -6.42 1.29 -18.96
N SER A 244 -5.87 1.97 -17.95
CA SER A 244 -5.03 3.16 -18.11
C SER A 244 -3.60 2.81 -18.54
N TYR A 245 -2.75 3.81 -18.63
CA TYR A 245 -1.32 3.61 -18.95
C TYR A 245 -0.55 2.81 -17.88
N PHE A 246 -1.11 2.54 -16.72
CA PHE A 246 -0.51 1.63 -15.74
C PHE A 246 -0.54 0.17 -16.20
N GLY A 247 -1.51 -0.17 -17.05
CA GLY A 247 -1.69 -1.56 -17.46
C GLY A 247 -1.92 -2.47 -16.26
N ASP A 248 -1.48 -3.71 -16.35
CA ASP A 248 -1.64 -4.70 -15.28
C ASP A 248 -0.51 -4.67 -14.24
N ASN A 249 0.01 -3.47 -13.92
CA ASN A 249 1.06 -3.24 -12.92
C ASN A 249 0.52 -2.69 -11.61
N VAL A 250 -0.63 -3.19 -11.18
CA VAL A 250 -1.33 -2.76 -9.95
C VAL A 250 -1.12 -3.70 -8.77
N THR A 251 -0.45 -4.82 -8.99
CA THR A 251 -0.13 -5.82 -7.96
C THR A 251 1.37 -5.92 -7.73
N ARG A 252 1.81 -6.31 -6.50
CA ARG A 252 3.23 -6.49 -6.17
C ARG A 252 3.75 -7.92 -6.38
N ASP A 253 2.84 -8.89 -6.48
CA ASP A 253 3.16 -10.31 -6.56
C ASP A 253 2.16 -11.09 -7.44
N GLY A 254 1.44 -10.39 -8.30
CA GLY A 254 0.36 -10.93 -9.13
C GLY A 254 -0.96 -11.18 -8.41
N TRP A 255 -1.00 -11.03 -7.07
CA TRP A 255 -2.15 -11.30 -6.22
C TRP A 255 -2.53 -10.13 -5.31
N HIS A 256 -1.57 -9.56 -4.59
CA HIS A 256 -1.77 -8.45 -3.68
C HIS A 256 -1.50 -7.11 -4.37
N LEU A 257 -2.21 -6.05 -3.98
CA LEU A 257 -2.00 -4.73 -4.55
C LEU A 257 -0.60 -4.20 -4.25
N ASN A 258 -0.01 -3.50 -5.22
CA ASN A 258 1.23 -2.78 -5.00
C ASN A 258 1.02 -1.62 -4.01
N TYR A 259 2.12 -1.12 -3.46
CA TYR A 259 2.11 -0.14 -2.37
C TYR A 259 1.79 1.29 -2.82
N THR A 260 1.63 1.51 -4.11
CA THR A 260 1.40 2.81 -4.73
C THR A 260 0.00 2.86 -5.36
N ILE A 261 -0.06 2.61 -6.66
CA ILE A 261 -1.28 2.72 -7.48
C ILE A 261 -2.41 1.82 -6.97
N GLY A 262 -2.11 0.53 -6.73
CA GLY A 262 -3.14 -0.44 -6.37
C GLY A 262 -3.84 -0.12 -5.05
N ARG A 263 -3.06 0.07 -3.97
CA ARG A 263 -3.62 0.39 -2.64
C ARG A 263 -4.32 1.73 -2.61
N TYR A 264 -3.76 2.73 -3.28
CA TYR A 264 -4.38 4.04 -3.36
C TYR A 264 -5.73 3.98 -4.09
N THR A 265 -5.82 3.27 -5.23
CA THR A 265 -7.08 3.08 -5.95
C THR A 265 -8.14 2.38 -5.08
N ALA A 266 -7.76 1.33 -4.35
CA ALA A 266 -8.68 0.66 -3.43
C ALA A 266 -9.12 1.58 -2.28
N GLY A 267 -8.20 2.35 -1.68
CA GLY A 267 -8.51 3.35 -0.67
C GLY A 267 -9.45 4.44 -1.18
N CYS A 268 -9.25 4.93 -2.41
CA CYS A 268 -10.12 5.90 -3.07
C CYS A 268 -11.56 5.38 -3.21
N LEU A 269 -11.73 4.10 -3.63
CA LEU A 269 -13.05 3.48 -3.71
C LEU A 269 -13.72 3.42 -2.33
N TRP A 270 -13.02 2.94 -1.32
CA TRP A 270 -13.56 2.87 0.05
C TRP A 270 -13.96 4.24 0.57
N PHE A 271 -13.11 5.25 0.35
CA PHE A 271 -13.43 6.63 0.72
C PHE A 271 -14.73 7.11 0.07
N GLU A 272 -14.85 6.99 -1.26
CA GLU A 272 -16.01 7.47 -2.01
C GLU A 272 -17.30 6.75 -1.59
N LYS A 273 -17.27 5.44 -1.48
CA LYS A 273 -18.41 4.61 -1.04
C LYS A 273 -18.90 4.98 0.36
N ILE A 274 -17.99 5.27 1.29
CA ILE A 274 -18.33 5.63 2.67
C ILE A 274 -18.82 7.07 2.73
N MET A 275 -18.12 8.00 2.08
CA MET A 275 -18.45 9.42 2.12
C MET A 275 -19.68 9.79 1.30
N GLY A 276 -20.07 8.96 0.32
CA GLY A 276 -21.17 9.24 -0.61
C GLY A 276 -20.88 10.46 -1.50
N ARG A 277 -19.62 10.77 -1.75
CA ARG A 277 -19.18 11.86 -2.62
C ARG A 277 -17.92 11.48 -3.39
N SER A 278 -17.74 12.06 -4.58
CA SER A 278 -16.60 11.78 -5.43
C SER A 278 -15.26 11.98 -4.73
N VAL A 279 -14.35 11.03 -4.92
CA VAL A 279 -12.95 11.10 -4.49
C VAL A 279 -12.09 11.92 -5.45
N VAL A 280 -12.59 12.17 -6.66
CA VAL A 280 -11.85 12.97 -7.66
C VAL A 280 -11.58 14.37 -7.15
N GLY A 281 -10.31 14.75 -7.14
CA GLY A 281 -9.85 16.02 -6.57
C GLY A 281 -9.56 15.98 -5.07
N ASN A 282 -9.57 14.80 -4.42
CA ASN A 282 -9.06 14.68 -3.06
C ASN A 282 -7.57 15.06 -3.04
N ALA A 283 -7.19 15.94 -2.11
CA ALA A 283 -5.83 16.47 -2.06
C ALA A 283 -4.78 15.47 -1.56
N TYR A 284 -5.22 14.40 -0.89
CA TYR A 284 -4.31 13.36 -0.42
C TYR A 284 -3.85 12.48 -1.58
N ARG A 285 -2.57 12.21 -1.60
CA ARG A 285 -1.93 11.16 -2.41
C ARG A 285 -0.68 10.64 -1.72
N PRO A 286 -0.31 9.36 -1.93
CA PRO A 286 1.01 8.87 -1.53
C PRO A 286 2.11 9.72 -2.16
N SER A 287 3.18 9.98 -1.42
CA SER A 287 4.31 10.78 -1.93
C SER A 287 5.00 10.17 -3.16
N ALA A 288 4.82 8.85 -3.35
CA ALA A 288 5.41 8.09 -4.44
C ALA A 288 4.61 8.16 -5.76
N ILE A 289 3.47 8.85 -5.80
CA ILE A 289 2.68 9.01 -7.03
C ILE A 289 2.48 10.47 -7.38
N SER A 290 2.45 10.77 -8.68
CA SER A 290 2.23 12.12 -9.18
C SER A 290 0.77 12.57 -9.02
N GLU A 291 0.49 13.85 -9.25
CA GLU A 291 -0.89 14.37 -9.27
C GLU A 291 -1.72 13.72 -10.39
N THR A 292 -1.09 13.47 -11.54
CA THR A 292 -1.75 12.82 -12.67
C THR A 292 -2.04 11.35 -12.35
N ASP A 293 -1.10 10.63 -11.77
CA ASP A 293 -1.31 9.25 -11.32
C ASP A 293 -2.43 9.16 -10.28
N ALA A 294 -2.44 10.09 -9.32
CA ALA A 294 -3.50 10.16 -8.33
C ALA A 294 -4.87 10.41 -8.98
N LEU A 295 -4.93 11.30 -9.98
CA LEU A 295 -6.17 11.56 -10.72
C LEU A 295 -6.68 10.33 -11.46
N VAL A 296 -5.80 9.53 -12.08
CA VAL A 296 -6.18 8.26 -12.73
C VAL A 296 -6.77 7.28 -11.71
N CYS A 297 -6.10 7.11 -10.56
CA CYS A 297 -6.59 6.22 -9.49
C CYS A 297 -7.93 6.69 -8.92
N GLN A 298 -8.07 7.99 -8.66
CA GLN A 298 -9.31 8.61 -8.18
C GLN A 298 -10.45 8.43 -9.20
N THR A 299 -10.16 8.63 -10.50
CA THR A 299 -11.13 8.43 -11.56
C THR A 299 -11.53 6.96 -11.68
N ALA A 300 -10.58 6.02 -11.59
CA ALA A 300 -10.87 4.59 -11.61
C ALA A 300 -11.82 4.16 -10.49
N ALA A 301 -11.61 4.72 -9.29
CA ALA A 301 -12.47 4.48 -8.12
C ALA A 301 -13.86 5.13 -8.29
N HIS A 302 -13.90 6.36 -8.79
CA HIS A 302 -15.15 7.09 -9.05
C HIS A 302 -16.01 6.35 -10.08
N GLU A 303 -15.45 5.98 -11.21
CA GLU A 303 -16.15 5.23 -12.25
C GLU A 303 -16.69 3.87 -11.75
N ALA A 304 -15.95 3.20 -10.86
CA ALA A 304 -16.43 1.99 -10.22
C ALA A 304 -17.62 2.26 -9.27
N CYS A 305 -17.70 3.44 -8.66
CA CYS A 305 -18.84 3.84 -7.84
C CYS A 305 -20.08 4.13 -8.68
N GLU A 306 -19.91 4.85 -9.80
CA GLU A 306 -20.99 5.27 -10.71
C GLU A 306 -21.47 4.11 -11.59
N HIS A 307 -20.57 3.23 -12.01
CA HIS A 307 -20.81 2.13 -12.94
C HIS A 307 -20.40 0.76 -12.37
N PRO A 308 -21.02 0.30 -11.26
CA PRO A 308 -20.62 -0.96 -10.62
C PRO A 308 -20.86 -2.16 -11.56
N TYR A 309 -19.93 -3.13 -11.47
CA TYR A 309 -19.90 -4.36 -12.28
C TYR A 309 -19.64 -4.12 -13.77
N VAL A 310 -19.04 -3.00 -14.11
CA VAL A 310 -18.66 -2.64 -15.48
C VAL A 310 -17.23 -2.11 -15.46
N VAL A 311 -16.43 -2.55 -16.42
CA VAL A 311 -15.07 -2.01 -16.61
C VAL A 311 -15.18 -0.73 -17.42
N THR A 312 -14.75 0.38 -16.84
CA THR A 312 -14.64 1.67 -17.55
C THR A 312 -13.26 1.79 -18.17
N ASP A 313 -13.21 2.12 -19.46
CA ASP A 313 -11.96 2.34 -20.18
C ASP A 313 -11.34 3.70 -19.82
N LEU A 314 -10.15 3.68 -19.25
CA LEU A 314 -9.34 4.85 -18.87
C LEU A 314 -8.11 5.03 -19.77
N SER A 315 -8.05 4.38 -20.92
CA SER A 315 -6.94 4.46 -21.89
C SER A 315 -6.75 5.87 -22.48
N TYR A 316 -7.73 6.75 -22.30
CA TYR A 316 -7.64 8.15 -22.70
C TYR A 316 -6.73 9.01 -21.82
N PHE A 317 -6.34 8.53 -20.65
CA PHE A 317 -5.30 9.18 -19.86
C PHE A 317 -3.95 8.97 -20.54
N GLU A 318 -3.37 10.06 -20.98
CA GLU A 318 -2.00 10.05 -21.52
C GLU A 318 -1.00 10.07 -20.34
N LYS A 319 -0.03 9.17 -20.33
CA LYS A 319 1.06 9.22 -19.37
C LYS A 319 1.78 10.56 -19.50
N PRO A 320 1.98 11.31 -18.40
CA PRO A 320 2.67 12.59 -18.46
C PRO A 320 4.07 12.42 -19.03
N ALA A 321 4.40 13.20 -20.03
CA ALA A 321 5.76 13.23 -20.56
C ALA A 321 6.71 13.74 -19.44
N GLY A 322 7.65 12.92 -18.99
CA GLY A 322 8.70 13.30 -18.05
C GLY A 322 8.45 13.00 -16.56
N GLU A 323 7.32 12.36 -16.18
CA GLU A 323 7.11 11.95 -14.77
C GLU A 323 7.57 10.51 -14.48
N ASP A 324 7.63 9.61 -15.47
CA ASP A 324 8.28 8.32 -15.34
C ASP A 324 8.77 7.78 -16.69
N GLY A 325 10.05 7.60 -16.83
CA GLY A 325 10.67 6.56 -17.62
C GLY A 325 10.59 6.61 -19.15
N ASP A 326 9.83 7.50 -19.78
CA ASP A 326 9.84 7.66 -21.23
C ASP A 326 10.87 8.67 -21.73
N GLU A 327 11.48 9.49 -20.84
CA GLU A 327 12.74 10.13 -21.16
C GLU A 327 13.82 9.06 -21.14
N PRO A 328 14.72 9.06 -22.10
CA PRO A 328 15.85 8.14 -22.10
C PRO A 328 16.60 8.25 -20.78
N HIS A 329 16.44 7.26 -19.92
CA HIS A 329 17.14 7.21 -18.65
C HIS A 329 18.19 6.10 -18.68
N THR A 330 19.28 6.32 -17.99
CA THR A 330 20.32 5.33 -17.80
C THR A 330 20.18 4.77 -16.40
N VAL A 331 20.04 3.46 -16.28
CA VAL A 331 20.12 2.78 -15.00
C VAL A 331 21.57 2.82 -14.53
N LEU A 332 21.83 3.51 -13.42
CA LEU A 332 23.16 3.67 -12.86
C LEU A 332 23.59 2.44 -12.06
N ALA A 333 22.68 1.89 -11.26
CA ALA A 333 22.91 0.67 -10.50
C ALA A 333 21.56 0.06 -10.10
N LYS A 334 21.45 -1.26 -10.24
CA LYS A 334 20.26 -2.02 -9.85
C LYS A 334 20.66 -3.28 -9.11
N TRP A 335 20.03 -3.48 -7.94
CA TRP A 335 20.18 -4.68 -7.12
C TRP A 335 18.86 -5.43 -7.06
N TYR A 336 18.98 -6.73 -7.12
CA TYR A 336 17.85 -7.61 -6.99
C TYR A 336 18.15 -8.73 -5.98
N PHE A 337 17.35 -8.82 -4.95
CA PHE A 337 17.47 -9.80 -3.89
C PHE A 337 16.27 -10.75 -3.89
N SER A 338 16.51 -12.04 -4.08
CA SER A 338 15.49 -13.06 -4.22
C SER A 338 15.64 -14.18 -3.20
N ARG A 339 14.50 -14.62 -2.67
CA ARG A 339 14.46 -15.82 -1.82
C ARG A 339 14.74 -17.12 -2.57
N GLU A 340 14.57 -17.14 -3.89
CA GLU A 340 14.70 -18.34 -4.72
C GLU A 340 16.11 -18.56 -5.27
N ARG A 341 16.98 -17.56 -5.21
CA ARG A 341 18.35 -17.67 -5.67
C ARG A 341 19.23 -18.21 -4.55
N THR A 342 19.85 -19.36 -4.78
CA THR A 342 20.82 -19.95 -3.87
C THR A 342 22.24 -19.56 -4.26
N VAL A 343 23.18 -19.61 -3.34
CA VAL A 343 24.62 -19.41 -3.61
C VAL A 343 25.11 -20.36 -4.74
N ALA A 344 24.58 -21.59 -4.80
CA ALA A 344 24.90 -22.57 -5.81
C ALA A 344 24.46 -22.16 -7.23
N ASP A 345 23.41 -21.36 -7.37
CA ASP A 345 22.89 -20.91 -8.66
C ASP A 345 23.54 -19.59 -9.13
N GLY A 346 24.53 -19.08 -8.40
CA GLY A 346 25.13 -17.77 -8.64
C GLY A 346 24.17 -16.61 -8.43
N GLY A 347 23.09 -16.85 -7.70
CA GLY A 347 22.00 -15.92 -7.56
C GLY A 347 21.79 -15.35 -6.16
N CYS A 348 22.48 -15.88 -5.15
CA CYS A 348 22.61 -15.22 -3.86
C CYS A 348 23.86 -14.37 -3.87
N GLU A 349 23.68 -13.11 -3.57
CA GLU A 349 24.80 -12.19 -3.45
C GLU A 349 25.69 -12.62 -2.29
N THR A 350 26.98 -12.70 -2.53
CA THR A 350 27.96 -12.89 -1.47
C THR A 350 28.45 -11.53 -1.01
N TRP A 351 28.34 -11.26 0.28
CA TRP A 351 28.99 -10.10 0.86
C TRP A 351 30.49 -10.24 0.78
N THR A 352 31.17 -9.18 0.38
CA THR A 352 32.63 -9.13 0.53
C THR A 352 32.94 -9.15 2.03
N GLY A 353 33.66 -10.19 2.48
CA GLY A 353 34.04 -10.39 3.89
C GLY A 353 33.11 -11.28 4.72
N GLN A 354 32.11 -11.94 4.13
CA GLN A 354 31.27 -12.92 4.82
C GLN A 354 32.06 -14.18 5.22
N ASP A 355 31.60 -14.86 6.26
CA ASP A 355 32.08 -16.17 6.67
C ASP A 355 31.46 -17.30 5.79
N GLU A 356 31.86 -18.56 6.04
CA GLU A 356 31.37 -19.75 5.32
C GLU A 356 29.84 -19.96 5.46
N LEU A 357 29.20 -19.29 6.42
CA LEU A 357 27.75 -19.34 6.67
C LEU A 357 27.01 -18.18 6.01
N GLY A 358 27.70 -17.31 5.26
CA GLY A 358 27.09 -16.13 4.64
C GLY A 358 26.77 -15.01 5.65
N VAL A 359 27.39 -15.02 6.83
CA VAL A 359 27.18 -14.06 7.90
C VAL A 359 28.42 -13.23 8.11
N TYR A 360 28.29 -11.91 8.10
CA TYR A 360 29.33 -11.00 8.53
C TYR A 360 29.13 -10.65 10.01
N ARG A 361 30.15 -10.92 10.83
CA ARG A 361 30.15 -10.59 12.27
C ARG A 361 30.98 -9.33 12.49
N TYR A 362 30.41 -8.39 13.20
CA TYR A 362 31.09 -7.14 13.51
C TYR A 362 32.09 -7.27 14.65
N ASP A 363 33.19 -6.54 14.51
CA ASP A 363 34.29 -6.45 15.46
C ASP A 363 34.34 -5.11 16.22
N ASN A 364 33.25 -4.34 16.25
CA ASN A 364 33.14 -3.00 16.86
C ASN A 364 33.94 -1.87 16.19
N GLU A 365 34.73 -2.17 15.17
CA GLU A 365 35.48 -1.14 14.46
C GLU A 365 34.54 -0.35 13.52
N PRO A 366 34.70 0.98 13.41
CA PRO A 366 33.91 1.78 12.47
C PRO A 366 34.31 1.51 11.03
N GLY A 367 33.38 1.71 10.09
CA GLY A 367 33.62 1.64 8.67
C GLY A 367 32.64 0.78 7.88
N GLU A 368 32.90 0.66 6.60
CA GLU A 368 32.14 -0.22 5.69
C GLU A 368 32.41 -1.70 6.01
N ARG A 369 31.33 -2.45 6.17
CA ARG A 369 31.36 -3.83 6.65
C ARG A 369 30.90 -4.86 5.62
N GLY A 370 31.33 -4.70 4.41
CA GLY A 370 30.92 -5.53 3.28
C GLY A 370 29.91 -4.80 2.40
N TYR A 371 29.83 -5.26 1.17
CA TYR A 371 28.97 -4.66 0.17
C TYR A 371 28.44 -5.69 -0.82
N PHE A 372 27.34 -5.34 -1.48
CA PHE A 372 26.84 -5.99 -2.68
C PHE A 372 27.11 -5.13 -3.90
N GLU A 373 27.72 -5.68 -4.93
CA GLU A 373 27.77 -5.03 -6.23
C GLU A 373 26.39 -5.07 -6.90
N ALA A 374 26.10 -4.11 -7.78
CA ALA A 374 24.90 -4.14 -8.61
C ALA A 374 24.91 -5.41 -9.48
N ASN A 375 23.82 -6.16 -9.47
CA ASN A 375 23.77 -7.51 -10.04
C ASN A 375 22.77 -7.66 -11.18
N GLU A 376 21.95 -6.65 -11.44
CA GLU A 376 20.99 -6.67 -12.54
C GLU A 376 21.38 -5.71 -13.66
N GLU A 377 21.73 -4.46 -13.34
CA GLU A 377 22.08 -3.46 -14.33
C GLU A 377 22.95 -2.34 -13.72
N GLY A 378 23.85 -1.76 -14.51
CA GLY A 378 24.71 -0.67 -14.10
C GLY A 378 25.85 -1.10 -13.19
N ALA A 379 26.45 -0.14 -12.46
CA ALA A 379 27.54 -0.37 -11.53
C ALA A 379 27.35 0.42 -10.24
N GLY A 380 27.34 -0.26 -9.11
CA GLY A 380 27.15 0.38 -7.82
C GLY A 380 27.35 -0.58 -6.66
N ARG A 381 27.44 -0.01 -5.46
CA ARG A 381 27.59 -0.76 -4.21
C ARG A 381 26.46 -0.42 -3.25
N LEU A 382 25.85 -1.46 -2.68
CA LEU A 382 25.01 -1.37 -1.49
C LEU A 382 25.83 -1.90 -0.33
N SER A 383 26.13 -1.05 0.64
CA SER A 383 26.92 -1.41 1.82
C SER A 383 26.21 -1.01 3.11
N TYR A 384 26.64 -1.61 4.21
CA TYR A 384 26.31 -1.15 5.54
C TYR A 384 27.54 -0.55 6.19
N VAL A 385 27.41 0.64 6.77
CA VAL A 385 28.50 1.34 7.44
C VAL A 385 28.19 1.46 8.92
N GLN A 386 29.10 1.00 9.72
CA GLN A 386 29.00 0.98 11.16
C GLN A 386 29.75 2.17 11.77
N VAL A 387 29.13 2.81 12.76
CA VAL A 387 29.81 3.81 13.59
C VAL A 387 30.67 3.15 14.68
N ASP A 388 31.54 3.93 15.32
CA ASP A 388 32.36 3.48 16.43
C ASP A 388 31.48 2.99 17.59
N LYS A 389 31.71 1.75 18.04
CA LYS A 389 31.00 1.08 19.12
C LYS A 389 31.93 0.71 20.28
N THR A 390 33.11 1.30 20.36
CA THR A 390 34.13 0.94 21.38
C THR A 390 33.69 1.20 22.83
N GLU A 391 32.67 2.05 23.04
CA GLU A 391 32.09 2.30 24.36
C GLU A 391 31.04 1.27 24.80
N TRP A 392 30.73 0.27 23.95
CA TRP A 392 29.72 -0.73 24.24
C TRP A 392 30.31 -1.92 25.03
N PRO A 393 29.49 -2.58 25.89
CA PRO A 393 29.92 -3.80 26.58
C PRO A 393 30.37 -4.89 25.60
N GLU A 394 31.43 -5.65 25.95
CA GLU A 394 31.97 -6.72 25.10
C GLU A 394 30.94 -7.77 24.65
N ASP A 395 29.88 -7.98 25.42
CA ASP A 395 28.77 -8.88 25.09
C ASP A 395 27.78 -8.31 24.05
N ALA A 396 27.83 -7.02 23.76
CA ALA A 396 27.03 -6.39 22.71
C ALA A 396 27.62 -6.59 21.30
N ALA A 397 28.93 -6.79 21.19
CA ALA A 397 29.65 -6.94 19.93
C ALA A 397 29.18 -8.14 19.08
N GLY A 398 28.78 -9.23 19.72
CA GLY A 398 28.30 -10.44 19.04
C GLY A 398 26.85 -10.38 18.52
N LEU A 399 26.15 -9.25 18.70
CA LEU A 399 24.73 -9.11 18.37
C LEU A 399 24.47 -8.43 17.01
N SER A 400 25.46 -7.70 16.49
CA SER A 400 25.35 -7.07 15.17
C SER A 400 25.77 -8.06 14.10
N THR A 401 24.83 -8.49 13.28
CA THR A 401 25.11 -9.39 12.15
C THR A 401 24.49 -8.81 10.90
N LEU A 402 25.24 -8.85 9.83
CA LEU A 402 24.74 -8.66 8.48
C LEU A 402 24.52 -10.06 7.87
N ASP A 403 23.30 -10.32 7.43
CA ASP A 403 22.88 -11.67 7.07
C ASP A 403 22.04 -11.62 5.79
N VAL A 404 22.31 -12.54 4.88
CA VAL A 404 21.50 -12.80 3.68
C VAL A 404 20.69 -14.10 3.79
N SER A 405 20.86 -14.86 4.87
CA SER A 405 20.27 -16.19 5.05
C SER A 405 18.74 -16.16 5.15
N ASN A 406 18.15 -15.02 5.45
CA ASN A 406 16.70 -14.87 5.66
C ASN A 406 15.97 -14.56 4.35
N GLY A 407 16.21 -15.36 3.31
CA GLY A 407 15.53 -15.27 2.02
C GLY A 407 16.21 -14.34 1.01
N GLY A 408 17.54 -14.28 1.02
CA GLY A 408 18.33 -13.57 0.02
C GLY A 408 18.29 -12.04 0.11
N GLN A 409 17.67 -11.48 1.15
CA GLN A 409 17.61 -10.04 1.36
C GLN A 409 18.69 -9.59 2.34
N PRO A 410 19.37 -8.46 2.12
CA PRO A 410 20.28 -7.90 3.10
C PRO A 410 19.55 -7.55 4.40
N VAL A 411 19.97 -8.15 5.48
CA VAL A 411 19.39 -7.95 6.81
C VAL A 411 20.48 -7.49 7.76
N MET A 412 20.29 -6.34 8.38
CA MET A 412 21.10 -5.88 9.48
C MET A 412 20.37 -6.14 10.80
N SER A 413 21.01 -6.84 11.71
CA SER A 413 20.57 -7.01 13.09
C SER A 413 21.38 -6.11 13.99
N GLY A 414 20.72 -5.35 14.88
CA GLY A 414 21.36 -4.48 15.87
C GLY A 414 21.89 -3.15 15.33
N PRO A 415 21.17 -2.41 14.43
CA PRO A 415 21.60 -1.08 14.04
C PRO A 415 21.62 -0.16 15.27
N MET A 416 22.61 0.73 15.30
CA MET A 416 22.76 1.78 16.30
C MET A 416 22.52 3.15 15.69
N ALA A 417 22.27 4.14 16.53
CA ALA A 417 22.24 5.53 16.09
C ALA A 417 23.57 5.89 15.41
N GLY A 418 23.47 6.38 14.19
CA GLY A 418 24.60 6.72 13.34
C GLY A 418 24.99 5.65 12.32
N ASP A 419 24.66 4.39 12.51
CA ASP A 419 24.84 3.35 11.48
C ASP A 419 23.97 3.63 10.26
N TYR A 420 24.44 3.26 9.06
CA TYR A 420 23.67 3.55 7.85
C TYR A 420 23.85 2.52 6.73
N TRP A 421 22.78 2.36 5.95
CA TRP A 421 22.86 1.79 4.62
C TRP A 421 23.37 2.83 3.64
N GLN A 422 24.24 2.43 2.72
CA GLN A 422 24.78 3.29 1.68
C GLN A 422 24.60 2.67 0.31
N PHE A 423 23.99 3.42 -0.59
CA PHE A 423 23.93 3.13 -2.02
C PHE A 423 24.90 4.09 -2.72
N ALA A 424 25.84 3.56 -3.47
CA ALA A 424 26.83 4.36 -4.19
C ALA A 424 26.98 3.87 -5.63
N THR A 425 27.09 4.79 -6.60
CA THR A 425 27.47 4.43 -7.99
C THR A 425 28.97 4.20 -8.06
N THR A 426 29.40 3.19 -8.85
CA THR A 426 30.83 2.84 -9.01
C THR A 426 31.31 2.86 -10.47
N GLY A 427 30.45 3.18 -11.42
CA GLY A 427 30.70 3.09 -12.86
C GLY A 427 31.56 4.20 -13.47
N GLY A 428 32.20 5.07 -12.66
CA GLY A 428 33.00 6.18 -13.16
C GLY A 428 32.17 7.26 -13.87
N HIS A 429 30.98 7.50 -13.38
CA HIS A 429 30.07 8.52 -13.91
C HIS A 429 30.54 9.93 -13.55
N GLU A 430 30.23 10.88 -14.42
CA GLU A 430 30.38 12.31 -14.16
C GLU A 430 28.99 12.96 -14.24
N PHE A 431 28.51 13.45 -13.11
CA PHE A 431 27.21 14.10 -13.00
C PHE A 431 27.40 15.62 -12.95
N ALA A 432 26.82 16.32 -13.91
CA ALA A 432 26.84 17.78 -13.94
C ALA A 432 25.84 18.38 -12.96
N GLU A 433 26.00 19.66 -12.63
CA GLU A 433 24.95 20.48 -12.01
C GLU A 433 23.66 20.39 -12.84
N GLY A 434 22.51 20.27 -12.18
CA GLY A 434 21.21 20.09 -12.80
C GLY A 434 20.87 18.63 -13.16
N THR A 435 21.79 17.67 -12.97
CA THR A 435 21.49 16.25 -13.21
C THR A 435 20.37 15.81 -12.27
N ARG A 436 19.35 15.20 -12.84
CA ARG A 436 18.20 14.63 -12.11
C ARG A 436 18.44 13.14 -11.88
N LEU A 437 18.41 12.72 -10.62
CA LEU A 437 18.64 11.33 -10.19
C LEU A 437 17.44 10.84 -9.40
N ARG A 438 16.90 9.69 -9.79
CA ARG A 438 15.77 9.01 -9.13
C ARG A 438 16.28 7.77 -8.40
N ILE A 439 15.82 7.58 -7.18
CA ILE A 439 16.17 6.47 -6.33
C ILE A 439 14.89 5.78 -5.87
N VAL A 440 14.86 4.45 -6.03
CA VAL A 440 13.74 3.61 -5.58
C VAL A 440 14.30 2.37 -4.89
N TYR A 441 13.86 2.11 -3.67
CA TYR A 441 14.18 0.87 -2.97
C TYR A 441 13.10 0.52 -1.96
N THR A 442 13.05 -0.74 -1.54
CA THR A 442 12.11 -1.18 -0.53
C THR A 442 12.81 -1.37 0.81
N TYR A 443 12.23 -0.82 1.86
CA TYR A 443 12.69 -0.99 3.23
C TYR A 443 11.64 -1.72 4.08
N ASN A 444 12.08 -2.73 4.84
CA ASN A 444 11.20 -3.50 5.71
C ASN A 444 11.84 -3.63 7.11
N PRO A 445 11.46 -2.79 8.07
CA PRO A 445 11.97 -2.88 9.43
C PRO A 445 11.44 -4.08 10.20
N GLY A 446 10.28 -4.63 9.81
CA GLY A 446 9.59 -5.63 10.62
C GLY A 446 9.19 -5.08 12.01
N ASN A 447 8.78 -5.98 12.91
CA ASN A 447 8.32 -5.59 14.27
C ASN A 447 9.47 -5.11 15.19
N TYR A 448 10.71 -5.41 14.84
CA TYR A 448 11.89 -5.19 15.68
C TYR A 448 12.91 -4.25 15.01
N GLY A 449 12.53 -3.57 13.93
CA GLY A 449 13.38 -2.62 13.23
C GLY A 449 13.49 -1.28 13.94
N ALA A 450 14.54 -0.52 13.64
CA ALA A 450 14.64 0.87 14.06
C ALA A 450 13.54 1.72 13.42
N LYS A 451 12.96 2.62 14.20
CA LYS A 451 11.82 3.45 13.79
C LYS A 451 12.24 4.70 13.04
N TYR A 452 13.26 5.40 13.52
CA TYR A 452 13.62 6.73 13.05
C TYR A 452 14.87 6.70 12.19
N TRP A 453 14.76 7.23 10.97
CA TRP A 453 15.81 7.21 9.97
C TRP A 453 15.95 8.58 9.30
N ARG A 454 17.16 8.92 8.86
CA ARG A 454 17.42 10.09 8.05
C ARG A 454 18.01 9.67 6.72
N ILE A 455 17.33 10.02 5.63
CA ILE A 455 17.80 9.76 4.27
C ILE A 455 18.44 11.02 3.75
N GLU A 456 19.69 10.87 3.31
CA GLU A 456 20.55 11.94 2.77
C GLU A 456 21.14 11.50 1.44
N TYR A 457 21.45 12.47 0.58
CA TYR A 457 22.18 12.26 -0.65
C TYR A 457 23.40 13.15 -0.71
N LYS A 458 24.44 12.71 -1.44
CA LYS A 458 25.66 13.47 -1.66
C LYS A 458 25.45 14.43 -2.84
N ASP A 459 25.73 15.71 -2.62
CA ASP A 459 25.68 16.77 -3.62
C ASP A 459 27.03 17.52 -3.61
N GLY A 460 27.86 17.27 -4.61
CA GLY A 460 29.28 17.59 -4.54
C GLY A 460 29.97 16.81 -3.42
N ASP A 461 30.58 17.52 -2.48
CA ASP A 461 31.26 16.93 -1.31
C ASP A 461 30.40 16.95 -0.03
N VAL A 462 29.13 17.35 -0.10
CA VAL A 462 28.27 17.55 1.07
C VAL A 462 27.09 16.61 1.04
N PHE A 463 26.75 16.00 2.17
CA PHE A 463 25.49 15.28 2.35
C PHE A 463 24.38 16.25 2.74
N LYS A 464 23.26 16.15 2.02
CA LYS A 464 22.04 16.95 2.26
C LYS A 464 20.85 16.02 2.52
N PRO A 465 19.93 16.38 3.42
CA PRO A 465 18.65 15.68 3.54
C PRO A 465 17.90 15.71 2.19
N VAL A 466 17.17 14.64 1.88
CA VAL A 466 16.33 14.57 0.67
C VAL A 466 15.26 15.66 0.72
N PRO A 467 15.17 16.57 -0.28
CA PRO A 467 14.29 17.74 -0.20
C PRO A 467 12.79 17.42 -0.12
N SER A 468 12.36 16.29 -0.68
CA SER A 468 10.96 15.86 -0.64
C SER A 468 10.53 15.26 0.69
N PHE A 469 11.46 15.04 1.63
CA PHE A 469 11.19 14.47 2.94
C PHE A 469 11.32 15.54 4.02
N GLU A 470 10.22 15.79 4.74
CA GLU A 470 10.21 16.78 5.84
C GLU A 470 11.15 16.34 6.97
N LEU A 471 12.08 17.23 7.32
CA LEU A 471 12.99 16.99 8.45
C LEU A 471 12.29 17.34 9.76
N LYS A 472 12.18 16.37 10.66
CA LYS A 472 11.53 16.47 11.96
C LYS A 472 12.54 16.31 13.09
N THR A 473 12.34 17.06 14.16
CA THR A 473 13.14 16.92 15.40
C THR A 473 12.20 16.75 16.57
N GLU A 474 12.37 15.67 17.33
CA GLU A 474 11.55 15.40 18.50
C GLU A 474 12.38 14.78 19.63
N THR A 475 11.91 14.95 20.87
CA THR A 475 12.50 14.28 22.04
C THR A 475 11.71 13.03 22.35
N LEU A 476 12.37 11.87 22.30
CA LEU A 476 11.73 10.57 22.47
C LEU A 476 11.33 10.36 23.95
N PRO A 477 10.09 9.96 24.23
CA PRO A 477 9.54 10.01 25.58
C PRO A 477 10.21 9.03 26.57
N LEU A 478 10.74 7.89 26.12
CA LEU A 478 11.33 6.88 27.01
C LEU A 478 12.85 7.04 27.17
N SER A 479 13.56 7.46 26.14
CA SER A 479 15.02 7.66 26.19
C SER A 479 15.41 9.07 26.60
N GLY A 480 14.53 10.06 26.40
CA GLY A 480 14.87 11.48 26.54
C GLY A 480 15.83 11.99 25.46
N GLU A 481 16.16 11.15 24.49
CA GLU A 481 17.03 11.48 23.37
C GLU A 481 16.31 12.41 22.38
N THR A 482 17.00 13.43 21.88
CA THR A 482 16.47 14.28 20.81
C THR A 482 17.01 13.78 19.48
N VAL A 483 16.09 13.36 18.61
CA VAL A 483 16.41 12.80 17.29
C VAL A 483 15.96 13.73 16.18
N THR A 484 16.76 13.81 15.10
CA THR A 484 16.40 14.49 13.87
C THR A 484 16.34 13.48 12.75
N TYR A 485 15.16 13.32 12.14
CA TYR A 485 14.87 12.30 11.14
C TYR A 485 13.95 12.86 10.03
N ASN A 486 13.85 12.15 8.92
CA ASN A 486 12.90 12.45 7.85
C ASN A 486 12.08 11.23 7.41
N GLN A 487 12.32 10.07 8.00
CA GLN A 487 11.50 8.88 7.84
C GLN A 487 11.25 8.22 9.21
N ALA A 488 9.98 7.98 9.50
CA ALA A 488 9.57 7.17 10.65
C ALA A 488 8.79 5.95 10.13
N PHE A 489 9.30 4.76 10.42
CA PHE A 489 8.73 3.52 9.93
C PHE A 489 7.84 2.84 10.98
N ASP A 490 6.80 2.21 10.50
CA ASP A 490 6.06 1.17 11.22
C ASP A 490 6.60 -0.23 10.81
N ALA A 491 5.97 -1.29 11.30
CA ALA A 491 6.39 -2.66 11.01
C ALA A 491 6.09 -3.12 9.57
N SER A 492 5.55 -2.27 8.71
CA SER A 492 5.22 -2.61 7.34
C SER A 492 6.39 -2.34 6.39
N GLN A 493 6.44 -3.13 5.32
CA GLN A 493 7.35 -2.86 4.22
C GLN A 493 6.89 -1.58 3.50
N ARG A 494 7.84 -0.69 3.18
CA ARG A 494 7.58 0.54 2.44
C ARG A 494 8.51 0.68 1.26
N VAL A 495 8.00 1.26 0.18
CA VAL A 495 8.80 1.76 -0.91
C VAL A 495 9.31 3.14 -0.52
N ILE A 496 10.60 3.34 -0.65
CA ILE A 496 11.27 4.63 -0.53
C ILE A 496 11.60 5.08 -1.95
N GLU A 497 11.00 6.15 -2.36
CA GLU A 497 11.22 6.74 -3.67
C GLU A 497 11.38 8.24 -3.54
N PHE A 498 12.38 8.79 -4.24
CA PHE A 498 12.61 10.22 -4.33
C PHE A 498 13.45 10.57 -5.55
N THR A 499 13.34 11.81 -5.95
CA THR A 499 14.17 12.40 -7.00
C THR A 499 14.94 13.58 -6.43
N VAL A 500 16.21 13.69 -6.78
CA VAL A 500 17.05 14.84 -6.44
C VAL A 500 17.58 15.49 -7.72
N VAL A 501 17.81 16.78 -7.66
CA VAL A 501 18.53 17.53 -8.68
C VAL A 501 19.82 18.01 -8.04
N LEU A 502 20.95 17.72 -8.66
CA LEU A 502 22.25 18.10 -8.13
C LEU A 502 22.47 19.61 -8.31
N ASP A 503 22.82 20.30 -7.24
CA ASP A 503 23.25 21.70 -7.28
C ASP A 503 24.76 21.80 -7.61
N ASN A 504 25.50 20.70 -7.40
CA ASN A 504 26.94 20.65 -7.63
C ASN A 504 27.32 19.41 -8.45
N PRO A 505 28.34 19.50 -9.33
CA PRO A 505 28.85 18.35 -10.06
C PRO A 505 29.49 17.34 -9.10
N THR A 506 29.36 16.04 -9.42
CA THR A 506 29.99 14.95 -8.66
C THR A 506 30.34 13.78 -9.59
N SER A 507 31.40 13.06 -9.27
CA SER A 507 31.81 11.83 -9.96
C SER A 507 31.21 10.56 -9.34
N GLU A 508 30.53 10.70 -8.22
CA GLU A 508 29.90 9.59 -7.50
C GLU A 508 28.55 10.05 -6.92
N PHE A 509 27.51 9.30 -7.15
CA PHE A 509 26.23 9.55 -6.49
C PHE A 509 26.06 8.59 -5.33
N VAL A 510 25.84 9.14 -4.13
CA VAL A 510 25.74 8.38 -2.88
C VAL A 510 24.46 8.79 -2.16
N VAL A 511 23.73 7.77 -1.71
CA VAL A 511 22.57 7.93 -0.81
C VAL A 511 22.84 7.17 0.49
N ARG A 512 22.51 7.77 1.62
CA ARG A 512 22.59 7.17 2.94
C ARG A 512 21.24 7.12 3.63
N GLN A 513 20.91 5.97 4.20
CA GLN A 513 19.80 5.83 5.13
C GLN A 513 20.37 5.58 6.52
N ILE A 514 20.35 6.62 7.36
CA ILE A 514 21.03 6.69 8.67
C ILE A 514 20.04 6.33 9.76
N CYS A 515 20.38 5.38 10.62
CA CYS A 515 19.64 5.06 11.84
C CYS A 515 19.77 6.23 12.83
N CYS A 516 18.68 6.85 13.23
CA CYS A 516 18.70 8.02 14.11
C CYS A 516 18.53 7.65 15.59
N SER A 517 18.01 6.45 15.89
CA SER A 517 17.78 6.01 17.27
C SER A 517 17.64 4.49 17.34
N ALA A 518 17.99 3.90 18.45
CA ALA A 518 17.71 2.50 18.79
C ALA A 518 16.23 2.22 19.13
N TYR A 519 15.34 3.18 18.96
CA TYR A 519 13.89 3.00 19.13
C TYR A 519 13.32 2.08 18.07
N GLN A 520 12.60 1.05 18.50
CA GLN A 520 11.92 0.13 17.58
C GLN A 520 10.58 0.68 17.07
N VAL A 521 10.12 0.16 15.93
CA VAL A 521 8.80 0.50 15.36
C VAL A 521 7.61 0.17 16.26
N ASN A 522 7.78 -0.71 17.25
CA ASN A 522 6.76 -1.06 18.24
C ASN A 522 6.85 -0.21 19.53
N ASP A 523 7.53 0.93 19.48
CA ASP A 523 7.76 1.87 20.60
C ASP A 523 8.52 1.28 21.80
N LYS A 524 9.31 0.24 21.57
CA LYS A 524 10.27 -0.24 22.55
C LYS A 524 11.61 0.42 22.33
N TRP A 525 12.18 0.94 23.40
CA TRP A 525 13.54 1.45 23.40
C TRP A 525 14.54 0.32 23.69
N LEU A 526 15.55 0.22 22.85
CA LEU A 526 16.59 -0.79 22.97
C LEU A 526 17.86 -0.24 23.64
N GLY A 527 17.72 0.49 24.70
CA GLY A 527 18.87 0.85 25.54
C GLY A 527 19.55 -0.35 26.19
N HIS A 528 19.29 -1.57 25.74
CA HIS A 528 19.88 -2.80 26.30
C HIS A 528 20.40 -3.73 25.20
N PRO A 529 21.63 -4.27 25.34
CA PRO A 529 22.33 -5.05 24.33
C PRO A 529 21.67 -6.37 23.92
N ASN A 530 20.62 -6.82 24.62
CA ASN A 530 20.00 -8.14 24.40
C ASN A 530 18.78 -8.13 23.48
N ILE A 531 18.39 -7.00 22.87
CA ILE A 531 17.23 -6.93 21.99
C ILE A 531 17.69 -6.51 20.60
N LYS A 532 17.45 -7.37 19.59
CA LYS A 532 17.90 -7.15 18.22
C LYS A 532 16.94 -6.23 17.47
N CYS A 533 17.39 -5.05 17.05
CA CYS A 533 16.80 -4.35 15.92
C CYS A 533 17.12 -5.09 14.63
N VAL A 534 16.19 -5.07 13.68
CA VAL A 534 16.39 -5.65 12.35
C VAL A 534 16.08 -4.59 11.30
N SER A 535 16.92 -4.48 10.31
CA SER A 535 16.73 -3.57 9.18
C SER A 535 16.97 -4.36 7.89
N ARG A 536 16.07 -4.24 6.92
CA ARG A 536 16.13 -4.99 5.66
C ARG A 536 15.97 -4.06 4.49
N ILE A 537 16.89 -4.12 3.55
CA ILE A 537 16.69 -3.61 2.21
C ILE A 537 16.10 -4.74 1.38
N ALA A 538 14.86 -4.61 0.97
CA ALA A 538 14.24 -5.53 0.03
C ALA A 538 14.51 -5.05 -1.41
N GLY A 539 14.54 -5.97 -2.36
CA GLY A 539 14.79 -5.66 -3.77
C GLY A 539 13.72 -4.78 -4.41
N ASP A 540 13.83 -4.59 -5.71
CA ASP A 540 12.95 -3.73 -6.52
C ASP A 540 11.45 -3.95 -6.17
N PRO A 541 10.74 -2.91 -5.73
CA PRO A 541 9.33 -3.01 -5.39
C PRO A 541 8.44 -3.34 -6.59
N ASN A 542 8.94 -3.09 -7.81
CA ASN A 542 8.24 -3.36 -9.07
C ASN A 542 8.65 -4.71 -9.68
N ASN A 543 9.55 -5.46 -9.06
CA ASN A 543 9.92 -6.78 -9.54
C ASN A 543 8.94 -7.83 -9.02
N GLU A 544 7.90 -8.05 -9.78
CA GLU A 544 6.68 -8.78 -9.43
C GLU A 544 6.84 -10.31 -9.39
N ASN A 545 8.00 -10.85 -9.71
CA ASN A 545 8.19 -12.29 -9.86
C ASN A 545 8.65 -12.98 -8.58
N LYS A 546 8.17 -12.53 -7.38
CA LYS A 546 8.67 -13.20 -6.19
C LYS A 546 7.72 -13.32 -5.03
N PRO A 547 7.69 -14.54 -4.46
CA PRO A 547 6.78 -14.95 -3.40
C PRO A 547 7.02 -14.24 -2.07
#